data_53b347aedf5694deb0d5952c4efc5b54
#
_entry.id   53b347aedf5694deb0d5952c4efc5b54
#
_cell.length_a   1.000
_cell.length_b   1.000
_cell.length_c   1.000
_cell.angle_alpha   90.00
_cell.angle_beta   90.00
_cell.angle_gamma   90.00
#
_symmetry.space_group_name_H-M   'P 1'
#
loop_
_entity.id
_entity.type
_entity.pdbx_description
1 polymer ?
#
loop_
_entity_poly.entity_id
_entity_poly.type
_entity_poly.pdbx_seq_one_letter_code
_entity_poly.pdbx_strand_id
1 'polypeptide(L)'
;MREVVKAIIYKDQKYLLQLRDNKPSILCPNTWALFGGDVKNGEGFVEAMKRELTEELSWFPEKLFYLAKYKDSKFDCINTYYIAHCEVPEHALVLGEGQAMEWFTIDDVMKLTNTPDMVVLMLKKAHKHINNI
;
A
#
# COMPACT_ATOMS: atom_id res chain seq x y z
N MET A 1 -2.82 -3.65 -20.66
CA MET A 1 -2.59 -2.70 -19.54
C MET A 1 -2.25 -3.47 -18.29
N ARG A 2 -1.24 -3.02 -17.55
CA ARG A 2 -0.81 -3.70 -16.32
C ARG A 2 -1.87 -3.62 -15.25
N GLU A 3 -2.07 -4.74 -14.55
CA GLU A 3 -2.88 -4.78 -13.34
C GLU A 3 -1.96 -4.76 -12.14
N VAL A 4 -2.22 -3.84 -11.20
CA VAL A 4 -1.42 -3.64 -10.00
C VAL A 4 -2.34 -3.74 -8.77
N VAL A 5 -1.87 -4.37 -7.72
CA VAL A 5 -2.60 -4.43 -6.45
C VAL A 5 -1.83 -3.66 -5.39
N LYS A 6 -2.56 -2.95 -4.54
CA LYS A 6 -1.98 -2.14 -3.47
C LYS A 6 -2.75 -2.36 -2.17
N ALA A 7 -2.04 -2.43 -1.06
CA ALA A 7 -2.63 -2.66 0.25
C ALA A 7 -2.53 -1.41 1.12
N ILE A 8 -3.65 -1.04 1.72
CA ILE A 8 -3.71 -0.03 2.77
C ILE A 8 -3.73 -0.79 4.07
N ILE A 9 -2.58 -0.81 4.74
CA ILE A 9 -2.38 -1.57 5.98
C ILE A 9 -2.60 -0.64 7.15
N TYR A 10 -3.54 -1.00 8.02
CA TYR A 10 -3.86 -0.14 9.18
C TYR A 10 -3.79 -0.91 10.50
N LYS A 11 -3.52 -0.16 11.56
CA LYS A 11 -3.49 -0.64 12.94
C LYS A 11 -3.63 0.57 13.87
N ASP A 12 -4.57 0.53 14.80
CA ASP A 12 -4.76 1.58 15.82
C ASP A 12 -4.79 3.00 15.24
N GLN A 13 -5.62 3.23 14.22
CA GLN A 13 -5.79 4.53 13.54
C GLN A 13 -4.57 5.02 12.79
N LYS A 14 -3.61 4.15 12.54
CA LYS A 14 -2.39 4.47 11.78
C LYS A 14 -2.28 3.59 10.56
N TYR A 15 -1.56 4.10 9.57
CA TYR A 15 -1.35 3.45 8.27
C TYR A 15 0.12 3.24 8.02
N LEU A 16 0.47 2.06 7.50
CA LEU A 16 1.86 1.71 7.21
C LEU A 16 2.23 2.14 5.80
N LEU A 17 3.28 2.94 5.69
CA LEU A 17 3.84 3.33 4.39
C LEU A 17 5.31 2.97 4.35
N GLN A 18 5.81 2.71 3.14
CA GLN A 18 7.24 2.53 2.90
C GLN A 18 7.80 3.76 2.21
N LEU A 19 9.02 4.12 2.56
CA LEU A 19 9.79 5.11 1.81
C LEU A 19 10.54 4.37 0.70
N ARG A 20 10.14 4.61 -0.55
CA ARG A 20 10.76 3.95 -1.69
C ARG A 20 12.23 4.35 -1.84
N ASP A 21 13.03 3.44 -2.41
CA ASP A 21 14.44 3.72 -2.66
C ASP A 21 14.62 4.99 -3.50
N ASN A 22 15.71 5.70 -3.24
CA ASN A 22 16.05 6.91 -3.99
C ASN A 22 16.94 6.54 -5.19
N LYS A 23 16.33 5.83 -6.16
CA LYS A 23 17.03 5.37 -7.37
C LYS A 23 16.31 5.90 -8.60
N PRO A 24 17.03 6.46 -9.58
CA PRO A 24 16.39 6.96 -10.80
C PRO A 24 15.78 5.84 -11.67
N SER A 25 16.16 4.59 -11.43
CA SER A 25 15.66 3.44 -12.19
C SER A 25 14.28 2.95 -11.80
N ILE A 26 13.71 3.44 -10.69
CA ILE A 26 12.38 3.02 -10.23
C ILE A 26 11.37 4.14 -10.38
N LEU A 27 10.08 3.78 -10.36
CA LEU A 27 8.98 4.76 -10.39
C LEU A 27 8.87 5.43 -9.02
N CYS A 28 8.58 6.74 -9.02
CA CYS A 28 8.35 7.53 -7.83
C CYS A 28 9.43 7.31 -6.74
N PRO A 29 10.73 7.52 -7.06
CA PRO A 29 11.79 7.31 -6.08
C PRO A 29 11.66 8.29 -4.90
N ASN A 30 12.12 7.84 -3.74
CA ASN A 30 12.14 8.66 -2.51
C ASN A 30 10.78 9.22 -2.11
N THR A 31 9.72 8.43 -2.32
CA THR A 31 8.36 8.81 -1.92
C THR A 31 7.78 7.79 -0.95
N TRP A 32 6.88 8.27 -0.08
CA TRP A 32 6.11 7.40 0.80
C TRP A 32 4.98 6.76 -0.01
N ALA A 33 4.92 5.44 0.03
CA ALA A 33 4.03 4.67 -0.84
C ALA A 33 3.36 3.52 -0.12
N LEU A 34 2.29 3.02 -0.72
CA LEU A 34 1.63 1.79 -0.28
C LEU A 34 2.46 0.58 -0.73
N PHE A 35 2.25 -0.55 -0.06
CA PHE A 35 2.83 -1.82 -0.46
C PHE A 35 2.00 -2.46 -1.56
N GLY A 36 2.64 -3.14 -2.48
CA GLY A 36 1.97 -3.84 -3.56
C GLY A 36 2.86 -4.06 -4.76
N GLY A 37 2.28 -4.51 -5.84
CA GLY A 37 3.00 -4.78 -7.08
C GLY A 37 2.12 -5.36 -8.17
N ASP A 38 2.76 -5.85 -9.23
CA ASP A 38 2.07 -6.36 -10.40
C ASP A 38 1.38 -7.70 -10.16
N VAL A 39 0.20 -7.85 -10.75
CA VAL A 39 -0.49 -9.14 -10.82
C VAL A 39 0.14 -9.92 -11.98
N LYS A 40 0.63 -11.11 -11.69
CA LYS A 40 1.26 -11.98 -12.70
C LYS A 40 0.20 -12.70 -13.54
N ASN A 41 0.60 -13.11 -14.75
CA ASN A 41 -0.27 -13.88 -15.63
C ASN A 41 -0.82 -15.12 -14.90
N GLY A 42 -2.14 -15.28 -14.94
CA GLY A 42 -2.81 -16.42 -14.32
C GLY A 42 -2.99 -16.33 -12.82
N GLU A 43 -2.52 -15.25 -12.22
CA GLU A 43 -2.62 -15.02 -10.78
C GLU A 43 -3.90 -14.27 -10.46
N GLY A 44 -4.61 -14.66 -9.40
CA GLY A 44 -5.74 -13.87 -8.90
C GLY A 44 -5.26 -12.64 -8.16
N PHE A 45 -6.12 -11.62 -8.04
CA PHE A 45 -5.76 -10.36 -7.41
C PHE A 45 -5.42 -10.54 -5.93
N VAL A 46 -6.21 -11.30 -5.20
CA VAL A 46 -5.95 -11.58 -3.78
C VAL A 46 -4.67 -12.38 -3.60
N GLU A 47 -4.42 -13.36 -4.49
CA GLU A 47 -3.17 -14.13 -4.49
C GLU A 47 -1.97 -13.21 -4.70
N ALA A 48 -2.07 -12.30 -5.67
CA ALA A 48 -1.02 -11.31 -5.95
C ALA A 48 -0.75 -10.45 -4.74
N MET A 49 -1.82 -9.99 -4.07
CA MET A 49 -1.66 -9.13 -2.89
C MET A 49 -0.96 -9.88 -1.76
N LYS A 50 -1.34 -11.13 -1.51
CA LYS A 50 -0.70 -11.95 -0.47
C LYS A 50 0.76 -12.22 -0.79
N ARG A 51 1.06 -12.53 -2.05
CA ARG A 51 2.43 -12.78 -2.50
C ARG A 51 3.31 -11.53 -2.31
N GLU A 52 2.81 -10.37 -2.77
CA GLU A 52 3.54 -9.11 -2.65
C GLU A 52 3.82 -8.75 -1.19
N LEU A 53 2.82 -8.88 -0.32
CA LEU A 53 3.01 -8.59 1.10
C LEU A 53 3.97 -9.57 1.76
N THR A 54 3.93 -10.83 1.37
CA THR A 54 4.89 -11.82 1.87
C THR A 54 6.32 -11.45 1.47
N GLU A 55 6.51 -11.05 0.21
CA GLU A 55 7.83 -10.63 -0.30
C GLU A 55 8.32 -9.35 0.39
N GLU A 56 7.44 -8.38 0.59
CA GLU A 56 7.81 -7.06 1.10
C GLU A 56 7.86 -6.95 2.61
N LEU A 57 7.03 -7.72 3.33
CA LEU A 57 6.86 -7.59 4.78
C LEU A 57 7.00 -8.91 5.56
N SER A 58 7.18 -10.03 4.88
CA SER A 58 7.18 -11.36 5.49
C SER A 58 5.89 -11.64 6.27
N TRP A 59 4.78 -11.11 5.78
CA TRP A 59 3.48 -11.17 6.42
C TRP A 59 2.37 -10.99 5.37
N PHE A 60 1.23 -11.59 5.61
CA PHE A 60 0.02 -11.26 4.87
C PHE A 60 -1.19 -11.28 5.81
N PRO A 61 -2.22 -10.47 5.53
CA PRO A 61 -3.39 -10.39 6.39
C PRO A 61 -4.28 -11.62 6.26
N GLU A 62 -5.05 -11.90 7.30
CA GLU A 62 -6.06 -12.95 7.26
C GLU A 62 -7.16 -12.61 6.25
N LYS A 63 -7.53 -11.32 6.19
CA LYS A 63 -8.58 -10.84 5.29
C LYS A 63 -8.12 -9.61 4.53
N LEU A 64 -8.58 -9.51 3.28
CA LEU A 64 -8.41 -8.33 2.43
C LEU A 64 -9.79 -7.83 2.03
N PHE A 65 -10.02 -6.53 2.18
CA PHE A 65 -11.28 -5.90 1.79
C PHE A 65 -11.05 -5.00 0.59
N TYR A 66 -11.79 -5.23 -0.49
CA TYR A 66 -11.73 -4.40 -1.68
C TYR A 66 -12.18 -2.98 -1.34
N LEU A 67 -11.40 -2.00 -1.73
CA LEU A 67 -11.74 -0.59 -1.54
C LEU A 67 -12.12 0.09 -2.83
N ALA A 68 -11.28 0.01 -3.84
CA ALA A 68 -11.46 0.77 -5.07
C ALA A 68 -10.54 0.27 -6.18
N LYS A 69 -10.86 0.67 -7.40
CA LYS A 69 -10.06 0.38 -8.58
C LYS A 69 -9.99 1.65 -9.43
N TYR A 70 -8.78 2.09 -9.77
CA TYR A 70 -8.56 3.28 -10.57
C TYR A 70 -7.51 3.06 -11.66
N LYS A 71 -7.78 3.62 -12.83
CA LYS A 71 -6.82 3.63 -13.92
C LYS A 71 -5.82 4.76 -13.69
N ASP A 72 -4.54 4.44 -13.80
CA ASP A 72 -3.47 5.44 -13.77
C ASP A 72 -2.94 5.62 -15.18
N SER A 73 -3.35 6.70 -15.84
CA SER A 73 -2.95 6.98 -17.22
C SER A 73 -1.47 7.31 -17.36
N LYS A 74 -0.86 7.87 -16.31
CA LYS A 74 0.55 8.23 -16.32
C LYS A 74 1.45 7.00 -16.42
N PHE A 75 1.09 5.93 -15.71
CA PHE A 75 1.88 4.70 -15.68
C PHE A 75 1.24 3.54 -16.47
N ASP A 76 0.15 3.81 -17.19
CA ASP A 76 -0.57 2.84 -18.02
C ASP A 76 -0.88 1.55 -17.25
N CYS A 77 -1.49 1.70 -16.09
CA CYS A 77 -1.88 0.56 -15.25
C CYS A 77 -3.23 0.80 -14.58
N ILE A 78 -3.80 -0.29 -14.09
CA ILE A 78 -5.01 -0.25 -13.28
C ILE A 78 -4.62 -0.69 -11.87
N ASN A 79 -4.86 0.17 -10.89
CA ASN A 79 -4.57 -0.12 -9.50
C ASN A 79 -5.84 -0.58 -8.79
N THR A 80 -5.76 -1.75 -8.16
CA THR A 80 -6.81 -2.26 -7.28
C THR A 80 -6.32 -2.14 -5.84
N TYR A 81 -7.09 -1.45 -5.00
CA TYR A 81 -6.72 -1.15 -3.62
C TYR A 81 -7.51 -2.01 -2.66
N TYR A 82 -6.79 -2.60 -1.71
CA TYR A 82 -7.37 -3.40 -0.63
C TYR A 82 -7.04 -2.80 0.71
N ILE A 83 -7.96 -2.96 1.67
CA ILE A 83 -7.72 -2.61 3.06
C ILE A 83 -7.31 -3.88 3.79
N ALA A 84 -6.23 -3.80 4.56
CA ALA A 84 -5.68 -4.91 5.33
C ALA A 84 -5.45 -4.50 6.78
N HIS A 85 -6.08 -5.19 7.72
CA HIS A 85 -5.85 -4.96 9.13
C HIS A 85 -4.61 -5.73 9.59
N CYS A 86 -3.66 -5.03 10.19
CA CYS A 86 -2.47 -5.65 10.76
C CYS A 86 -2.79 -6.13 12.18
N GLU A 87 -2.97 -7.43 12.34
CA GLU A 87 -3.32 -8.03 13.63
C GLU A 87 -2.09 -8.48 14.42
N VAL A 88 -0.89 -8.40 13.80
CA VAL A 88 0.35 -8.79 14.44
C VAL A 88 1.06 -7.57 15.03
N PRO A 89 1.98 -7.77 15.99
CA PRO A 89 2.79 -6.66 16.50
C PRO A 89 3.63 -6.03 15.39
N GLU A 90 3.88 -4.73 15.50
CA GLU A 90 4.66 -4.00 14.50
C GLU A 90 6.03 -4.64 14.21
N HIS A 91 6.69 -5.15 15.25
CA HIS A 91 8.01 -5.77 15.10
C HIS A 91 7.98 -7.11 14.33
N ALA A 92 6.80 -7.69 14.11
CA ALA A 92 6.67 -8.92 13.33
C ALA A 92 6.78 -8.65 11.82
N LEU A 93 6.64 -7.38 11.40
CA LEU A 93 6.78 -6.98 10.01
C LEU A 93 8.25 -6.72 9.70
N VAL A 94 8.74 -7.29 8.60
CA VAL A 94 10.13 -7.16 8.18
C VAL A 94 10.19 -6.50 6.82
N LEU A 95 10.76 -5.28 6.76
CA LEU A 95 10.86 -4.55 5.50
C LEU A 95 11.84 -5.24 4.55
N GLY A 96 11.34 -5.69 3.41
CA GLY A 96 12.13 -6.38 2.39
C GLY A 96 12.72 -5.45 1.34
N GLU A 97 12.08 -4.31 1.07
CA GLU A 97 12.50 -3.33 0.08
C GLU A 97 12.25 -1.93 0.60
N GLY A 98 12.91 -0.92 -0.03
CA GLY A 98 12.76 0.47 0.37
C GLY A 98 13.74 0.89 1.44
N GLN A 99 13.74 2.18 1.75
CA GLN A 99 14.65 2.79 2.72
C GLN A 99 14.16 2.63 4.15
N ALA A 100 12.84 2.71 4.35
CA ALA A 100 12.22 2.70 5.67
C ALA A 100 10.73 2.39 5.56
N MET A 101 10.13 2.05 6.67
CA MET A 101 8.67 2.00 6.80
C MET A 101 8.28 2.63 8.13
N GLU A 102 7.14 3.30 8.15
CA GLU A 102 6.63 3.97 9.35
C GLU A 102 5.12 3.92 9.37
N TRP A 103 4.58 4.03 10.58
CA TRP A 103 3.14 4.15 10.83
C TRP A 103 2.77 5.62 10.94
N PHE A 104 1.76 6.03 10.19
CA PHE A 104 1.30 7.43 10.14
C PHE A 104 -0.18 7.52 10.49
N THR A 105 -0.54 8.51 11.31
CA THR A 105 -1.94 8.91 11.43
C THR A 105 -2.35 9.61 10.13
N ILE A 106 -3.66 9.76 9.90
CA ILE A 106 -4.11 10.46 8.69
C ILE A 106 -3.63 11.92 8.70
N ASP A 107 -3.58 12.57 9.85
CA ASP A 107 -3.07 13.93 9.97
C ASP A 107 -1.58 14.02 9.61
N ASP A 108 -0.80 13.03 10.02
CA ASP A 108 0.63 12.97 9.68
C ASP A 108 0.83 12.77 8.16
N VAL A 109 -0.01 11.94 7.54
CA VAL A 109 0.03 11.74 6.07
C VAL A 109 -0.19 13.05 5.35
N MET A 110 -1.13 13.87 5.83
CA MET A 110 -1.45 15.16 5.22
C MET A 110 -0.29 16.16 5.26
N LYS A 111 0.67 15.95 6.15
CA LYS A 111 1.84 16.83 6.31
C LYS A 111 3.03 16.38 5.47
N LEU A 112 2.98 15.16 4.90
CA LEU A 112 4.06 14.66 4.07
C LEU A 112 4.14 15.43 2.75
N THR A 113 5.35 15.78 2.33
CA THR A 113 5.58 16.53 1.10
C THR A 113 5.99 15.65 -0.08
N ASN A 114 6.39 14.41 0.20
CA ASN A 114 6.87 13.46 -0.80
C ASN A 114 5.98 12.21 -0.88
N THR A 115 4.67 12.44 -0.97
CA THR A 115 3.68 11.36 -1.10
C THR A 115 2.83 11.63 -2.35
N PRO A 116 2.71 10.67 -3.26
CA PRO A 116 1.86 10.84 -4.43
C PRO A 116 0.41 11.13 -4.03
N ASP A 117 -0.26 11.99 -4.81
CA ASP A 117 -1.63 12.40 -4.52
C ASP A 117 -2.60 11.24 -4.39
N MET A 118 -2.44 10.22 -5.22
CA MET A 118 -3.33 9.05 -5.20
C MET A 118 -3.18 8.27 -3.90
N VAL A 119 -1.97 8.22 -3.32
CA VAL A 119 -1.76 7.55 -2.02
C VAL A 119 -2.54 8.27 -0.93
N VAL A 120 -2.44 9.60 -0.90
CA VAL A 120 -3.17 10.43 0.07
C VAL A 120 -4.68 10.25 -0.10
N LEU A 121 -5.15 10.28 -1.35
CA LEU A 121 -6.57 10.12 -1.66
C LEU A 121 -7.10 8.77 -1.18
N MET A 122 -6.35 7.70 -1.44
CA MET A 122 -6.77 6.36 -1.04
C MET A 122 -6.73 6.16 0.46
N LEU A 123 -5.74 6.74 1.15
CA LEU A 123 -5.68 6.68 2.60
C LEU A 123 -6.88 7.40 3.24
N LYS A 124 -7.25 8.57 2.71
CA LYS A 124 -8.45 9.28 3.18
C LYS A 124 -9.72 8.46 2.96
N LYS A 125 -9.83 7.84 1.80
CA LYS A 125 -10.99 7.00 1.48
C LYS A 125 -11.07 5.80 2.41
N ALA A 126 -9.97 5.12 2.65
CA ALA A 126 -9.90 4.00 3.58
C ALA A 126 -10.22 4.42 5.01
N HIS A 127 -9.67 5.54 5.44
CA HIS A 127 -9.89 6.07 6.79
C HIS A 127 -11.36 6.36 7.04
N LYS A 128 -12.03 6.97 6.07
CA LYS A 128 -13.46 7.23 6.14
C LYS A 128 -14.25 5.92 6.19
N HIS A 129 -13.87 4.94 5.38
CA HIS A 129 -14.53 3.62 5.35
C HIS A 129 -14.37 2.90 6.69
N ILE A 130 -13.16 2.87 7.23
CA ILE A 130 -12.84 2.17 8.49
C ILE A 130 -13.57 2.80 9.68
N ASN A 131 -13.71 4.13 9.70
CA ASN A 131 -14.27 4.86 10.83
C ASN A 131 -15.74 5.24 10.67
N ASN A 132 -16.34 4.94 9.55
CA ASN A 132 -17.74 5.26 9.28
C ASN A 132 -18.63 4.03 9.52
N ILE A 133 -18.62 3.61 10.75
CA ILE A 133 -19.40 2.42 11.14
C ILE A 133 -20.52 2.82 12.08
#